data_b3ab5ec921ee1726c8fa9a9a83b3c9bb
#
_entry.id   b3ab5ec921ee1726c8fa9a9a83b3c9bb
#
_cell.length_a   1.000
_cell.length_b   1.000
_cell.length_c   1.000
_cell.angle_alpha   90.00
_cell.angle_beta   90.00
_cell.angle_gamma   90.00
#
_symmetry.space_group_name_H-M   'P 1'
#
loop_
_entity.id
_entity.type
_entity.pdbx_description
1 polymer ?
#
loop_
_entity_poly.entity_id
_entity_poly.type
_entity_poly.pdbx_seq_one_letter_code
_entity_poly.pdbx_strand_id
1 'polypeptide(L)'
;MTNWDTSSIQIYDKVIERKIRYNTTIVEHSCMLLEAKNQNIVLFHKIGTSFTMITDQNKLTIHEGSYTLAYYWKDQPYNLYIWRDKNGNYLGSYFNIVKNTCLADNLLSFEDLIIDVVVFPNGDLY
;
A
#
# COMPACT_ATOMS: atom_id res chain seq x y z
N MET A 1 -13.80 11.84 11.54
CA MET A 1 -12.92 12.83 10.90
C MET A 1 -11.55 12.23 10.68
N THR A 2 -11.02 12.37 9.48
CA THR A 2 -9.70 11.83 9.14
C THR A 2 -8.61 12.83 9.54
N ASN A 3 -7.60 12.36 10.26
CA ASN A 3 -6.42 13.16 10.58
C ASN A 3 -5.38 12.98 9.46
N TRP A 4 -4.95 14.11 8.87
CA TRP A 4 -4.01 14.07 7.77
C TRP A 4 -3.09 15.28 7.86
N ASP A 5 -1.87 15.05 8.33
CA ASP A 5 -0.87 16.09 8.53
C ASP A 5 0.44 15.72 7.84
N THR A 6 0.80 16.49 6.82
CA THR A 6 2.05 16.30 6.07
C THR A 6 3.16 17.24 6.52
N SER A 7 2.93 18.07 7.53
CA SER A 7 3.86 19.16 7.88
C SER A 7 5.19 18.68 8.44
N SER A 8 5.23 17.48 9.02
CA SER A 8 6.42 16.97 9.71
C SER A 8 7.23 15.96 8.89
N ILE A 9 6.82 15.66 7.65
CA ILE A 9 7.50 14.65 6.82
C ILE A 9 8.09 15.29 5.56
N GLN A 10 9.19 14.74 5.12
CA GLN A 10 9.93 15.16 3.93
C GLN A 10 10.18 13.96 3.03
N ILE A 11 10.40 14.22 1.74
CA ILE A 11 10.74 13.19 0.76
C ILE A 11 11.95 12.38 1.25
N TYR A 12 11.85 11.07 1.13
CA TYR A 12 12.79 10.04 1.57
C TYR A 12 12.79 9.77 3.07
N ASP A 13 11.94 10.44 3.85
CA ASP A 13 11.75 10.08 5.25
C ASP A 13 11.17 8.67 5.38
N LYS A 14 11.49 8.01 6.48
CA LYS A 14 10.87 6.76 6.87
C LYS A 14 9.45 7.04 7.36
N VAL A 15 8.49 6.30 6.81
CA VAL A 15 7.09 6.33 7.23
C VAL A 15 6.66 4.89 7.56
N ILE A 16 6.06 4.70 8.72
CA ILE A 16 5.48 3.41 9.09
C ILE A 16 4.08 3.33 8.51
N GLU A 17 3.84 2.28 7.71
CA GLU A 17 2.48 1.93 7.28
C GLU A 17 1.90 0.97 8.32
N ARG A 18 0.79 1.36 8.94
CA ARG A 18 0.10 0.52 9.92
C ARG A 18 -1.26 0.10 9.38
N LYS A 19 -1.41 -1.20 9.12
CA LYS A 19 -2.67 -1.80 8.74
C LYS A 19 -3.34 -2.38 9.99
N ILE A 20 -4.54 -1.92 10.30
CA ILE A 20 -5.36 -2.45 11.38
C ILE A 20 -6.35 -3.41 10.74
N ARG A 21 -6.22 -4.69 11.02
CA ARG A 21 -7.08 -5.73 10.44
C ARG A 21 -8.42 -5.78 11.15
N TYR A 22 -9.38 -6.41 10.50
CA TYR A 22 -10.74 -6.60 11.01
C TYR A 22 -10.75 -7.21 12.41
N ASN A 23 -9.86 -8.15 12.69
CA ASN A 23 -9.74 -8.79 14.02
C ASN A 23 -8.90 -7.96 15.00
N THR A 24 -8.64 -6.70 14.71
CA THR A 24 -7.85 -5.73 15.47
C THR A 24 -6.35 -6.03 15.55
N THR A 25 -5.86 -7.06 14.89
CA THR A 25 -4.41 -7.26 14.78
C THR A 25 -3.77 -6.19 13.89
N ILE A 26 -2.53 -5.86 14.19
CA ILE A 26 -1.81 -4.78 13.52
C ILE A 26 -0.64 -5.35 12.73
N VAL A 27 -0.49 -4.91 11.47
CA VAL A 27 0.67 -5.21 10.64
C VAL A 27 1.34 -3.90 10.27
N GLU A 28 2.64 -3.81 10.47
CA GLU A 28 3.40 -2.60 10.17
C GLU A 28 4.52 -2.88 9.19
N HIS A 29 4.73 -1.95 8.27
CA HIS A 29 5.83 -1.96 7.33
C HIS A 29 6.56 -0.63 7.39
N SER A 30 7.90 -0.68 7.32
CA SER A 30 8.73 0.51 7.21
C SER A 30 8.87 0.86 5.74
N CYS A 31 8.43 2.06 5.38
CA CYS A 31 8.40 2.53 4.01
C CYS A 31 9.19 3.83 3.87
N MET A 32 9.51 4.20 2.62
CA MET A 32 10.16 5.47 2.32
C MET A 32 9.16 6.40 1.62
N LEU A 33 9.09 7.64 2.05
CA LEU A 33 8.20 8.64 1.45
C LEU A 33 8.76 9.08 0.10
N LEU A 34 7.97 8.92 -0.97
CA LEU A 34 8.33 9.41 -2.31
C LEU A 34 7.62 10.71 -2.66
N GLU A 35 6.39 10.89 -2.20
CA GLU A 35 5.60 12.08 -2.51
C GLU A 35 4.61 12.33 -1.39
N ALA A 36 4.44 13.60 -1.01
CA ALA A 36 3.45 14.02 -0.04
C ALA A 36 2.75 15.27 -0.52
N LYS A 37 1.43 15.19 -0.65
CA LYS A 37 0.55 16.29 -1.06
C LYS A 37 -0.61 16.41 -0.08
N ASN A 38 -1.41 17.47 -0.25
CA ASN A 38 -2.54 17.74 0.65
C ASN A 38 -3.58 16.61 0.66
N GLN A 39 -3.70 15.86 -0.44
CA GLN A 39 -4.75 14.85 -0.62
C GLN A 39 -4.19 13.43 -0.75
N ASN A 40 -2.90 13.27 -0.99
CA ASN A 40 -2.33 11.93 -1.20
C ASN A 40 -0.86 11.86 -0.86
N ILE A 41 -0.41 10.65 -0.53
CA ILE A 41 1.02 10.34 -0.41
C ILE A 41 1.35 9.07 -1.17
N VAL A 42 2.62 8.94 -1.53
CA VAL A 42 3.17 7.74 -2.18
C VAL A 42 4.32 7.23 -1.34
N LEU A 43 4.25 5.95 -0.97
CA LEU A 43 5.31 5.28 -0.20
C LEU A 43 5.96 4.21 -1.06
N PHE A 44 7.24 3.97 -0.80
CA PHE A 44 8.03 2.90 -1.41
C PHE A 44 8.35 1.84 -0.35
N HIS A 45 8.15 0.57 -0.70
CA HIS A 45 8.51 -0.55 0.17
C HIS A 45 9.15 -1.66 -0.64
N LYS A 46 10.38 -2.05 -0.29
CA LYS A 46 11.05 -3.17 -0.94
C LYS A 46 10.56 -4.49 -0.34
N ILE A 47 10.25 -5.44 -1.20
CA ILE A 47 9.77 -6.75 -0.78
C ILE A 47 10.93 -7.57 -0.21
N GLY A 48 10.86 -7.89 1.08
CA GLY A 48 11.88 -8.67 1.78
C GLY A 48 11.62 -10.17 1.77
N THR A 49 10.37 -10.58 1.55
CA THR A 49 9.97 -11.99 1.50
C THR A 49 8.95 -12.19 0.39
N SER A 50 9.22 -13.13 -0.51
CA SER A 50 8.31 -13.44 -1.61
C SER A 50 6.95 -13.89 -1.08
N PHE A 51 5.88 -13.51 -1.78
CA PHE A 51 4.53 -13.94 -1.45
C PHE A 51 3.70 -14.17 -2.71
N THR A 52 2.64 -14.94 -2.58
CA THR A 52 1.75 -15.28 -3.69
C THR A 52 0.31 -14.99 -3.31
N MET A 53 -0.43 -14.33 -4.21
CA MET A 53 -1.87 -14.17 -4.10
C MET A 53 -2.55 -15.08 -5.10
N ILE A 54 -3.54 -15.83 -4.64
CA ILE A 54 -4.25 -16.83 -5.44
C ILE A 54 -5.70 -16.44 -5.55
N THR A 55 -6.20 -16.40 -6.77
CA THR A 55 -7.63 -16.31 -7.09
C THR A 55 -8.07 -17.64 -7.72
N ASP A 56 -9.33 -17.79 -8.10
CA ASP A 56 -9.88 -19.06 -8.59
C ASP A 56 -9.04 -19.71 -9.69
N GLN A 57 -8.54 -18.91 -10.64
CA GLN A 57 -7.82 -19.43 -11.81
C GLN A 57 -6.46 -18.79 -12.02
N ASN A 58 -6.10 -17.82 -11.22
CA ASN A 58 -4.88 -17.05 -11.41
C ASN A 58 -4.07 -16.97 -10.13
N LYS A 59 -2.77 -16.77 -10.32
CA LYS A 59 -1.84 -16.63 -9.23
C LYS A 59 -0.85 -15.51 -9.56
N LEU A 60 -0.63 -14.62 -8.60
CA LEU A 60 0.34 -13.53 -8.73
C LEU A 60 1.41 -13.72 -7.66
N THR A 61 2.65 -13.93 -8.09
CA THR A 61 3.79 -14.07 -7.19
C THR A 61 4.64 -12.83 -7.26
N ILE A 62 4.90 -12.23 -6.10
CA ILE A 62 5.79 -11.08 -5.96
C ILE A 62 7.05 -11.57 -5.27
N HIS A 63 8.16 -11.59 -6.01
CA HIS A 63 9.42 -12.14 -5.53
C HIS A 63 10.18 -11.14 -4.66
N GLU A 64 10.99 -11.67 -3.75
CA GLU A 64 11.96 -10.88 -3.01
C GLU A 64 12.79 -10.04 -3.97
N GLY A 65 13.05 -8.78 -3.60
CA GLY A 65 13.77 -7.82 -4.44
C GLY A 65 12.87 -6.96 -5.31
N SER A 66 11.61 -7.36 -5.51
CA SER A 66 10.58 -6.51 -6.11
C SER A 66 10.24 -5.37 -5.14
N TYR A 67 9.47 -4.40 -5.61
CA TYR A 67 9.07 -3.29 -4.74
C TYR A 67 7.61 -2.93 -4.92
N THR A 68 7.06 -2.31 -3.89
CA THR A 68 5.71 -1.77 -3.86
C THR A 68 5.77 -0.25 -3.98
N LEU A 69 4.98 0.31 -4.87
CA LEU A 69 4.60 1.73 -4.84
C LEU A 69 3.20 1.78 -4.26
N ALA A 70 3.06 2.39 -3.09
CA ALA A 70 1.81 2.41 -2.35
C ALA A 70 1.23 3.82 -2.36
N TYR A 71 0.00 3.94 -2.84
CA TYR A 71 -0.71 5.21 -3.00
C TYR A 71 -1.83 5.29 -1.99
N TYR A 72 -1.88 6.37 -1.22
CA TYR A 72 -2.88 6.63 -0.18
C TYR A 72 -3.53 7.97 -0.41
N TRP A 73 -4.84 8.03 -0.22
CA TRP A 73 -5.63 9.26 -0.39
C TRP A 73 -6.34 9.59 0.91
N LYS A 74 -6.36 10.87 1.24
CA LYS A 74 -6.96 11.39 2.48
C LYS A 74 -8.41 10.98 2.66
N ASP A 75 -9.23 11.13 1.62
CA ASP A 75 -10.69 11.00 1.73
C ASP A 75 -11.27 9.89 0.85
N GLN A 76 -10.45 8.96 0.36
CA GLN A 76 -10.93 7.85 -0.45
C GLN A 76 -11.03 6.56 0.39
N PRO A 77 -12.02 5.70 0.10
CA PRO A 77 -12.20 4.45 0.83
C PRO A 77 -11.29 3.33 0.30
N TYR A 78 -10.16 3.66 -0.27
CA TYR A 78 -9.24 2.66 -0.82
C TYR A 78 -7.81 3.19 -0.81
N ASN A 79 -6.85 2.25 -0.87
CA ASN A 79 -5.49 2.53 -1.27
C ASN A 79 -5.09 1.58 -2.39
N LEU A 80 -3.98 1.87 -3.05
CA LEU A 80 -3.52 1.15 -4.23
C LEU A 80 -2.05 0.78 -4.07
N TYR A 81 -1.75 -0.51 -4.24
CA TYR A 81 -0.38 -1.00 -4.34
C TYR A 81 -0.09 -1.36 -5.79
N ILE A 82 1.03 -0.88 -6.31
CA ILE A 82 1.54 -1.27 -7.62
C ILE A 82 2.85 -1.99 -7.38
N TRP A 83 2.98 -3.21 -7.90
CA TRP A 83 4.20 -4.00 -7.77
C TRP A 83 4.99 -4.00 -9.05
N ARG A 84 6.31 -3.81 -8.91
CA ARG A 84 7.27 -3.88 -10.00
C ARG A 84 8.45 -4.74 -9.56
N ASP A 85 9.07 -5.44 -10.51
CA ASP A 85 10.29 -6.19 -10.22
C ASP A 85 11.49 -5.23 -10.11
N LYS A 86 12.65 -5.78 -9.79
CA LYS A 86 13.88 -5.00 -9.63
C LYS A 86 14.30 -4.24 -10.89
N ASN A 87 13.81 -4.64 -12.06
CA ASN A 87 14.09 -3.99 -13.35
C ASN A 87 13.00 -2.98 -13.73
N GLY A 88 12.01 -2.77 -12.88
CA GLY A 88 10.92 -1.84 -13.13
C GLY A 88 9.75 -2.41 -13.92
N ASN A 89 9.75 -3.71 -14.22
CA ASN A 89 8.64 -4.33 -14.95
C ASN A 89 7.41 -4.46 -14.07
N TYR A 90 6.26 -4.10 -14.63
CA TYR A 90 4.98 -4.16 -13.93
C TYR A 90 4.58 -5.62 -13.65
N LEU A 91 4.25 -5.93 -12.39
CA LEU A 91 3.86 -7.27 -11.96
C LEU A 91 2.38 -7.40 -11.66
N GLY A 92 1.72 -6.32 -11.28
CA GLY A 92 0.31 -6.33 -10.92
C GLY A 92 0.00 -5.23 -9.92
N SER A 93 -1.29 -5.10 -9.59
CA SER A 93 -1.78 -4.09 -8.66
C SER A 93 -2.80 -4.68 -7.70
N TYR A 94 -3.01 -3.98 -6.59
CA TYR A 94 -3.90 -4.42 -5.53
C TYR A 94 -4.62 -3.20 -4.97
N PHE A 95 -5.95 -3.19 -5.09
CA PHE A 95 -6.79 -2.19 -4.43
C PHE A 95 -7.29 -2.77 -3.12
N ASN A 96 -7.08 -2.05 -2.05
CA ASN A 96 -7.50 -2.43 -0.72
C ASN A 96 -8.59 -1.46 -0.26
N ILE A 97 -9.76 -1.98 0.09
CA ILE A 97 -10.86 -1.15 0.59
C ILE A 97 -10.64 -0.92 2.06
N VAL A 98 -10.59 0.36 2.44
CA VAL A 98 -10.17 0.78 3.77
C VAL A 98 -11.05 1.90 4.29
N LYS A 99 -10.93 2.18 5.58
CA LYS A 99 -11.53 3.37 6.21
C LYS A 99 -10.55 3.97 7.21
N ASN A 100 -10.84 5.21 7.60
CA ASN A 100 -10.09 5.93 8.63
C ASN A 100 -8.60 6.03 8.33
N THR A 101 -8.26 6.35 7.09
CA THR A 101 -6.86 6.60 6.71
C THR A 101 -6.38 7.86 7.38
N CYS A 102 -5.37 7.74 8.22
CA CYS A 102 -4.81 8.82 9.02
C CYS A 102 -3.30 8.94 8.77
N LEU A 103 -2.82 10.16 8.74
CA LEU A 103 -1.40 10.45 8.63
C LEU A 103 -1.03 11.48 9.70
N ALA A 104 -0.15 11.12 10.59
CA ALA A 104 0.38 12.02 11.62
C ALA A 104 1.81 11.63 11.92
N ASP A 105 2.69 12.61 11.99
CA ASP A 105 4.13 12.39 12.15
C ASP A 105 4.63 11.44 11.05
N ASN A 106 5.29 10.36 11.41
CA ASN A 106 5.81 9.37 10.46
C ASN A 106 4.97 8.10 10.43
N LEU A 107 3.66 8.22 10.72
CA LEU A 107 2.75 7.08 10.78
C LEU A 107 1.56 7.29 9.86
N LEU A 108 1.40 6.37 8.91
CA LEU A 108 0.19 6.24 8.11
C LEU A 108 -0.57 5.02 8.60
N SER A 109 -1.80 5.18 9.05
CA SER A 109 -2.63 4.07 9.53
C SER A 109 -3.96 4.02 8.79
N PHE A 110 -4.50 2.83 8.64
CA PHE A 110 -5.82 2.61 8.06
C PHE A 110 -6.41 1.30 8.57
N GLU A 111 -7.72 1.19 8.49
CA GLU A 111 -8.44 -0.03 8.85
C GLU A 111 -8.82 -0.81 7.61
N ASP A 112 -8.41 -2.07 7.54
CA ASP A 112 -8.68 -2.97 6.43
C ASP A 112 -10.10 -3.54 6.56
N LEU A 113 -10.91 -3.40 5.50
CA LEU A 113 -12.29 -3.89 5.47
C LEU A 113 -12.43 -5.27 4.82
N ILE A 114 -11.31 -5.96 4.56
CA ILE A 114 -11.25 -7.34 4.02
C ILE A 114 -11.65 -7.43 2.53
N ILE A 115 -12.10 -6.36 1.92
CA ILE A 115 -12.50 -6.35 0.52
C ILE A 115 -11.33 -5.82 -0.31
N ASP A 116 -10.93 -6.58 -1.33
CA ASP A 116 -9.82 -6.17 -2.18
C ASP A 116 -10.05 -6.58 -3.63
N VAL A 117 -9.29 -5.96 -4.54
CA VAL A 117 -9.30 -6.27 -5.97
C VAL A 117 -7.86 -6.40 -6.44
N VAL A 118 -7.54 -7.55 -7.03
CA VAL A 118 -6.23 -7.80 -7.63
C VAL A 118 -6.32 -7.54 -9.13
N VAL A 119 -5.35 -6.78 -9.66
CA VAL A 119 -5.23 -6.54 -11.10
C VAL A 119 -3.99 -7.27 -11.59
N PHE A 120 -4.18 -8.22 -12.50
CA PHE A 120 -3.09 -9.00 -13.08
C PHE A 120 -2.45 -8.22 -14.24
N PRO A 121 -1.21 -8.58 -14.65
CA PRO A 121 -0.51 -7.87 -15.73
C PRO A 121 -1.26 -7.86 -17.06
N ASN A 122 -2.13 -8.85 -17.30
CA ASN A 122 -2.97 -8.91 -18.50
C ASN A 122 -4.22 -8.03 -18.43
N GLY A 123 -4.45 -7.34 -17.31
CA GLY A 123 -5.60 -6.49 -17.10
C GLY A 123 -6.80 -7.17 -16.43
N ASP A 124 -6.73 -8.48 -16.15
CA ASP A 124 -7.81 -9.19 -15.46
C ASP A 124 -7.97 -8.67 -14.03
N LEU A 125 -9.22 -8.59 -13.56
CA LEU A 125 -9.58 -8.16 -12.21
C LEU A 125 -10.16 -9.31 -11.41
N TYR A 126 -9.79 -9.37 -10.15
CA TYR A 126 -10.30 -10.40 -9.23
C TYR A 126 -10.55 -9.88 -7.83
#